data_9478058fc699e5cc8a4b797eb31ac4d2
#
_entry.id   9478058fc699e5cc8a4b797eb31ac4d2
#
_cell.length_a   1.000
_cell.length_b   1.000
_cell.length_c   1.000
_cell.angle_alpha   90.00
_cell.angle_beta   90.00
_cell.angle_gamma   90.00
#
_symmetry.space_group_name_H-M   'P 1'
#
loop_
_entity.id
_entity.type
_entity.pdbx_description
1 polymer ?
#
loop_
_entity_poly.entity_id
_entity_poly.type
_entity_poly.pdbx_seq_one_letter_code
_entity_poly.pdbx_strand_id
1 'polypeptide(L)'
;LLSLLVLFSCSKEELPDSNYAMVVLTAYASEGGYVRPIKSNKGRLQFTIVRPSGSEITIDALPADGYYFFGWSNGWTANPLTFKLNSDMEITAVFKQIK
;
A
#
# COMPACT_ATOMS: atom_id res chain seq x y z
N LEU A 1 21.57 -11.65 -39.48
CA LEU A 1 21.21 -11.81 -39.19
C LEU A 1 20.85 -11.74 -38.66
N LEU A 2 21.02 -11.44 -38.52
CA LEU A 2 20.54 -11.54 -38.00
C LEU A 2 20.08 -11.32 -37.39
N SER A 3 20.17 -11.14 -37.15
CA SER A 3 19.52 -11.17 -36.50
C SER A 3 19.13 -11.01 -35.94
N LEU A 4 19.35 -10.72 -35.73
CA LEU A 4 18.73 -10.88 -35.10
C LEU A 4 18.34 -10.74 -34.52
N LEU A 5 18.54 -10.48 -34.40
CA LEU A 5 17.93 -10.62 -33.81
C LEU A 5 17.51 -10.45 -33.22
N VAL A 6 17.67 -10.40 -33.16
CA VAL A 6 17.04 -10.41 -32.55
C VAL A 6 16.73 -10.28 -31.91
N LEU A 7 16.90 -10.13 -31.80
CA LEU A 7 16.39 -10.24 -31.13
C LEU A 7 16.02 -10.10 -30.57
N PHE A 8 16.16 -10.01 -30.46
CA PHE A 8 15.60 -10.14 -29.85
C PHE A 8 15.08 -10.09 -29.30
N SER A 9 15.21 -10.07 -29.27
CA SER A 9 14.53 -10.10 -28.66
C SER A 9 14.13 -9.98 -28.13
N CYS A 10 14.22 -9.92 -27.99
CA CYS A 10 13.62 -9.93 -27.33
C CYS A 10 13.28 -9.81 -26.78
N SER A 11 13.44 -9.84 -26.66
CA SER A 11 12.88 -9.72 -26.05
C SER A 11 12.49 -9.69 -25.53
N LYS A 12 12.49 -9.76 -25.33
CA LYS A 12 12.05 -9.70 -24.64
C LYS A 12 11.60 -9.69 -23.96
N GLU A 13 11.55 -9.75 -23.92
CA GLU A 13 11.17 -9.65 -23.11
C GLU A 13 11.11 -9.30 -22.41
N GLU A 14 11.22 -8.88 -22.35
CA GLU A 14 11.17 -8.39 -21.61
C GLU A 14 10.62 -8.00 -21.09
N LEU A 15 10.91 -7.70 -21.25
CA LEU A 15 10.52 -7.02 -20.34
C LEU A 15 9.13 -6.67 -19.99
N PRO A 16 8.25 -7.33 -19.49
CA PRO A 16 6.93 -6.88 -19.11
C PRO A 16 6.92 -5.82 -18.03
N ASP A 17 7.93 -5.77 -17.24
CA ASP A 17 8.03 -4.78 -16.16
C ASP A 17 8.01 -3.36 -16.68
N SER A 18 8.47 -3.17 -17.88
CA SER A 18 8.48 -1.83 -18.44
C SER A 18 7.08 -1.31 -18.75
N ASN A 19 6.07 -2.19 -18.71
CA ASN A 19 4.68 -1.81 -18.99
C ASN A 19 3.91 -1.43 -17.74
N TYR A 20 4.50 -1.56 -16.55
CA TYR A 20 3.81 -1.25 -15.31
C TYR A 20 4.23 0.11 -14.81
N ALA A 21 3.22 0.94 -14.52
CA ALA A 21 3.46 2.18 -13.81
C ALA A 21 3.63 1.84 -12.33
N MET A 22 4.59 2.47 -11.68
CA MET A 22 4.73 2.37 -10.24
C MET A 22 3.78 3.35 -9.59
N VAL A 23 3.16 2.92 -8.52
CA VAL A 23 2.22 3.74 -7.77
C VAL A 23 2.66 3.78 -6.31
N VAL A 24 2.24 4.82 -5.62
CA VAL A 24 2.69 5.14 -4.27
C VAL A 24 1.49 5.16 -3.34
N LEU A 25 1.58 4.40 -2.26
CA LEU A 25 0.63 4.47 -1.16
C LEU A 25 1.30 5.16 0.01
N THR A 26 0.69 6.22 0.54
CA THR A 26 1.12 6.83 1.78
C THR A 26 0.00 6.64 2.80
N ALA A 27 0.33 6.00 3.92
CA ALA A 27 -0.63 5.74 4.98
C ALA A 27 -0.25 6.54 6.21
N TYR A 28 -1.25 7.11 6.85
CA TYR A 28 -1.08 7.96 8.04
C TYR A 28 -1.92 7.40 9.17
N ALA A 29 -1.50 7.66 10.40
CA ALA A 29 -2.30 7.39 11.59
C ALA A 29 -2.77 8.72 12.16
N SER A 30 -4.06 8.84 12.44
CA SER A 30 -4.56 9.98 13.20
C SER A 30 -4.14 9.82 14.67
N GLU A 31 -4.41 10.82 15.47
CA GLU A 31 -4.16 10.73 16.92
C GLU A 31 -4.82 9.47 17.49
N GLY A 32 -4.09 8.73 18.29
CA GLY A 32 -4.64 7.59 18.99
C GLY A 32 -4.24 6.23 18.42
N GLY A 33 -3.30 6.19 17.48
CA GLY A 33 -2.86 4.88 17.00
C GLY A 33 -1.73 4.94 16.00
N TYR A 34 -1.53 3.82 15.32
CA TYR A 34 -0.41 3.61 14.41
C TYR A 34 -0.91 2.84 13.19
N VAL A 35 -0.14 2.92 12.11
CA VAL A 35 -0.36 2.11 10.92
C VAL A 35 0.90 1.32 10.61
N ARG A 36 0.74 0.19 9.91
CA ARG A 36 1.89 -0.59 9.47
C ARG A 36 1.54 -1.39 8.24
N PRO A 37 2.51 -1.66 7.35
CA PRO A 37 2.32 -2.65 6.29
C PRO A 37 2.21 -4.03 6.95
N ILE A 38 1.46 -4.94 6.33
CA ILE A 38 1.41 -6.30 6.85
C ILE A 38 2.83 -6.90 6.87
N LYS A 39 3.12 -7.73 7.84
CA LYS A 39 4.44 -8.34 8.08
C LYS A 39 5.47 -7.41 8.69
N SER A 40 5.12 -6.17 8.94
CA SER A 40 5.98 -5.27 9.71
C SER A 40 5.73 -5.50 11.18
N ASN A 41 6.80 -5.48 11.98
CA ASN A 41 6.69 -5.66 13.43
C ASN A 41 6.38 -4.37 14.15
N LYS A 42 6.37 -3.25 13.45
CA LYS A 42 6.38 -1.97 14.12
C LYS A 42 5.34 -1.04 13.53
N GLY A 43 4.46 -0.53 14.39
CA GLY A 43 3.53 0.52 14.00
C GLY A 43 4.24 1.85 13.82
N ARG A 44 3.74 2.66 12.91
CA ARG A 44 4.31 3.96 12.56
C ARG A 44 3.21 4.99 12.46
N LEU A 45 3.59 6.25 12.59
CA LEU A 45 2.64 7.34 12.36
C LEU A 45 2.40 7.54 10.87
N GLN A 46 3.33 7.09 10.05
CA GLN A 46 3.25 7.26 8.60
C GLN A 46 4.21 6.26 7.94
N PHE A 47 3.80 5.74 6.77
CA PHE A 47 4.72 4.97 5.94
C PHE A 47 4.34 5.14 4.48
N THR A 48 5.28 4.82 3.60
CA THR A 48 5.08 4.89 2.15
C THR A 48 5.52 3.56 1.53
N ILE A 49 4.70 3.06 0.61
CA ILE A 49 4.97 1.85 -0.15
C ILE A 49 4.92 2.21 -1.63
N VAL A 50 5.88 1.69 -2.41
CA VAL A 50 5.90 1.85 -3.86
C VAL A 50 5.77 0.46 -4.48
N ARG A 51 4.78 0.28 -5.34
CA ARG A 51 4.49 -1.02 -5.97
C ARG A 51 4.02 -0.82 -7.40
N PRO A 52 4.11 -1.86 -8.23
CA PRO A 52 3.47 -1.78 -9.56
C PRO A 52 1.97 -1.59 -9.42
N SER A 53 1.39 -0.84 -10.35
CA SER A 53 -0.06 -0.60 -10.39
C SER A 53 -0.81 -1.94 -10.42
N GLY A 54 -1.87 -2.05 -9.62
CA GLY A 54 -2.67 -3.26 -9.52
C GLY A 54 -2.19 -4.23 -8.45
N SER A 55 -1.09 -3.91 -7.74
CA SER A 55 -0.60 -4.76 -6.65
C SER A 55 -1.60 -4.81 -5.51
N GLU A 56 -1.71 -5.97 -4.89
CA GLU A 56 -2.54 -6.13 -3.69
C GLU A 56 -1.74 -5.72 -2.47
N ILE A 57 -2.33 -4.85 -1.66
CA ILE A 57 -1.69 -4.28 -0.48
C ILE A 57 -2.53 -4.65 0.74
N THR A 58 -1.86 -5.00 1.83
CA THR A 58 -2.53 -5.21 3.12
C THR A 58 -1.85 -4.34 4.17
N ILE A 59 -2.65 -3.57 4.90
CA ILE A 59 -2.18 -2.68 5.95
C ILE A 59 -3.02 -2.85 7.20
N ASP A 60 -2.41 -2.58 8.33
CA ASP A 60 -3.03 -2.65 9.66
C ASP A 60 -3.16 -1.29 10.30
N ALA A 61 -4.21 -1.14 11.08
CA ALA A 61 -4.38 -0.01 11.98
C ALA A 61 -4.31 -0.54 13.41
N LEU A 62 -3.48 0.07 14.25
CA LEU A 62 -3.20 -0.39 15.61
C LEU A 62 -3.58 0.70 16.59
N PRO A 63 -4.71 0.58 17.31
CA PRO A 63 -5.10 1.61 18.28
C PRO A 63 -4.18 1.59 19.50
N ALA A 64 -3.88 2.77 20.01
CA ALA A 64 -3.19 2.93 21.27
C ALA A 64 -4.18 2.73 22.41
N ASP A 65 -3.64 2.57 23.63
CA ASP A 65 -4.48 2.42 24.81
C ASP A 65 -5.45 3.59 24.93
N GLY A 66 -6.71 3.28 25.20
CA GLY A 66 -7.74 4.30 25.35
C GLY A 66 -8.40 4.72 24.05
N TYR A 67 -8.02 4.09 22.94
CA TYR A 67 -8.57 4.41 21.62
C TYR A 67 -9.07 3.15 20.94
N TYR A 68 -9.88 3.34 19.91
CA TYR A 68 -10.32 2.24 19.04
C TYR A 68 -10.23 2.69 17.58
N PHE A 69 -10.10 1.73 16.70
CA PHE A 69 -10.05 2.02 15.27
C PHE A 69 -11.48 2.31 14.79
N PHE A 70 -11.69 3.49 14.25
CA PHE A 70 -12.99 3.92 13.77
C PHE A 70 -13.22 3.56 12.30
N GLY A 71 -12.19 3.71 11.49
CA GLY A 71 -12.27 3.45 10.05
C GLY A 71 -11.14 4.16 9.32
N TRP A 72 -11.13 3.96 8.02
CA TRP A 72 -10.16 4.63 7.15
C TRP A 72 -10.77 5.89 6.58
N SER A 73 -9.94 6.85 6.20
CA SER A 73 -10.40 8.18 5.75
C SER A 73 -11.29 8.13 4.52
N ASN A 74 -11.22 7.06 3.73
CA ASN A 74 -12.06 6.91 2.54
C ASN A 74 -13.38 6.15 2.81
N GLY A 75 -13.66 5.83 4.08
CA GLY A 75 -14.89 5.15 4.47
C GLY A 75 -14.78 3.65 4.64
N TRP A 76 -13.67 3.04 4.27
CA TRP A 76 -13.46 1.61 4.51
C TRP A 76 -13.30 1.36 6.00
N THR A 77 -13.75 0.19 6.46
CA THR A 77 -13.74 -0.16 7.89
C THR A 77 -13.01 -1.45 8.21
N ALA A 78 -12.53 -2.17 7.21
CA ALA A 78 -11.83 -3.43 7.46
C ALA A 78 -10.48 -3.18 8.12
N ASN A 79 -10.08 -4.07 9.01
CA ASN A 79 -8.78 -4.00 9.66
C ASN A 79 -8.34 -5.42 10.04
N PRO A 80 -7.33 -6.00 9.41
CA PRO A 80 -6.50 -5.38 8.38
C PRO A 80 -7.26 -5.10 7.10
N LEU A 81 -6.73 -4.15 6.35
CA LEU A 81 -7.34 -3.71 5.10
C LEU A 81 -6.54 -4.23 3.93
N THR A 82 -7.20 -4.94 3.01
CA THR A 82 -6.58 -5.45 1.79
C THR A 82 -7.27 -4.83 0.59
N PHE A 83 -6.50 -4.30 -0.34
CA PHE A 83 -7.06 -3.66 -1.53
C PHE A 83 -6.03 -3.65 -2.64
N LYS A 84 -6.47 -3.41 -3.87
CA LYS A 84 -5.57 -3.26 -5.03
C LYS A 84 -5.21 -1.80 -5.18
N LEU A 85 -3.93 -1.53 -5.30
CA LEU A 85 -3.42 -0.16 -5.46
C LEU A 85 -3.26 0.10 -6.95
N ASN A 86 -4.23 0.78 -7.55
CA ASN A 86 -4.26 1.04 -8.99
C ASN A 86 -3.71 2.41 -9.37
N SER A 87 -3.59 3.29 -8.41
CA SER A 87 -3.07 4.65 -8.63
C SER A 87 -2.49 5.14 -7.31
N ASP A 88 -1.79 6.26 -7.36
CA ASP A 88 -1.27 6.88 -6.14
C ASP A 88 -2.42 7.15 -5.17
N MET A 89 -2.15 6.94 -3.89
CA MET A 89 -3.20 7.02 -2.90
C MET A 89 -2.64 7.46 -1.56
N GLU A 90 -3.43 8.26 -0.85
CA GLU A 90 -3.18 8.58 0.55
C GLU A 90 -4.37 8.10 1.35
N ILE A 91 -4.10 7.49 2.50
CA ILE A 91 -5.15 6.98 3.35
C ILE A 91 -4.75 7.21 4.81
N THR A 92 -5.73 7.52 5.65
CA THR A 92 -5.50 7.76 7.07
C THR A 92 -6.33 6.78 7.88
N ALA A 93 -5.70 6.11 8.83
CA ALA A 93 -6.42 5.34 9.83
C ALA A 93 -6.93 6.31 10.87
N VAL A 94 -8.23 6.30 11.13
CA VAL A 94 -8.88 7.22 12.07
C VAL A 94 -9.19 6.45 13.34
N PHE A 95 -8.72 6.98 14.46
CA PHE A 95 -8.96 6.41 15.78
C PHE A 95 -9.79 7.37 16.60
N LYS A 96 -10.60 6.82 17.51
CA LYS A 96 -11.41 7.62 18.40
C LYS A 96 -11.20 7.16 19.82
N GLN A 97 -11.38 8.11 20.74
CA GLN A 97 -11.17 7.86 22.14
C GLN A 97 -12.32 7.03 22.71
N ILE A 98 -11.98 6.05 23.51
CA ILE A 98 -12.97 5.26 24.25
C ILE A 98 -13.46 6.11 25.41
N LYS A 99 -14.77 6.14 25.61
CA LYS A 99 -15.35 6.91 26.72
C LYS A 99 -15.77 6.04 27.87
#